data_656e9741230723d162958332d6749691
#
_entry.id   656e9741230723d162958332d6749691
#
_cell.length_a   1.000
_cell.length_b   1.000
_cell.length_c   1.000
_cell.angle_alpha   90.00
_cell.angle_beta   90.00
_cell.angle_gamma   90.00
#
_symmetry.space_group_name_H-M   'P 1'
#
loop_
_entity.id
_entity.type
_entity.pdbx_description
1 polymer ?
#
loop_
_entity_poly.entity_id
_entity_poly.type
_entity_poly.pdbx_seq_one_letter_code
_entity_poly.pdbx_strand_id
1 'polypeptide(L)'
;MSIISKNLILSLIISFACLDLYSETHTVKMLNQGATGVMVFEPAFLKINVGDTVTFKSADAAHNSASIPGMIPSGASPWNGQLSRDISVTFEIPGVYGYQCTPHAMMAMVGVIQVGDDNSNIETAKNVAVQFKSTFVMNQTRLDEYLAKIN
;
A
#
# COMPACT_ATOMS: atom_id res chain seq x y z
N MET A 1 36.81 38.36 -53.75
CA MET A 1 36.75 38.47 -52.27
C MET A 1 35.51 37.67 -51.83
N SER A 2 35.69 36.42 -51.41
CA SER A 2 34.60 35.50 -51.11
C SER A 2 34.50 35.37 -49.58
N ILE A 3 33.34 35.73 -49.04
CA ILE A 3 33.03 35.60 -47.61
C ILE A 3 32.35 34.25 -47.39
N ILE A 4 33.07 33.30 -46.80
CA ILE A 4 32.54 32.01 -46.40
C ILE A 4 31.82 32.20 -45.07
N SER A 5 30.51 32.15 -45.11
CA SER A 5 29.66 32.08 -43.89
C SER A 5 29.76 30.71 -43.25
N LYS A 6 30.35 30.64 -42.07
CA LYS A 6 30.38 29.40 -41.24
C LYS A 6 29.09 29.31 -40.46
N ASN A 7 28.15 28.50 -40.93
CA ASN A 7 26.97 28.10 -40.16
C ASN A 7 27.39 27.10 -39.06
N LEU A 8 27.41 27.58 -37.82
CA LEU A 8 27.62 26.78 -36.65
C LEU A 8 26.29 26.10 -36.27
N ILE A 9 26.11 24.83 -36.65
CA ILE A 9 24.97 24.04 -36.24
C ILE A 9 25.23 23.58 -34.79
N LEU A 10 24.55 24.23 -33.85
CA LEU A 10 24.54 23.83 -32.42
C LEU A 10 23.60 22.64 -32.26
N SER A 11 24.15 21.44 -32.22
CA SER A 11 23.41 20.20 -31.98
C SER A 11 23.03 20.11 -30.50
N LEU A 12 21.78 20.41 -30.18
CA LEU A 12 21.22 20.23 -28.83
C LEU A 12 20.98 18.74 -28.58
N ILE A 13 21.90 18.08 -27.86
CA ILE A 13 21.71 16.70 -27.39
C ILE A 13 20.77 16.74 -26.20
N ILE A 14 19.49 16.45 -26.44
CA ILE A 14 18.52 16.21 -25.35
C ILE A 14 18.82 14.82 -24.80
N SER A 15 19.52 14.78 -23.66
CA SER A 15 19.72 13.55 -22.89
C SER A 15 18.37 13.17 -22.24
N PHE A 16 17.70 12.18 -22.79
CA PHE A 16 16.51 11.58 -22.18
C PHE A 16 17.01 10.70 -21.03
N ALA A 17 16.98 11.25 -19.80
CA ALA A 17 17.19 10.44 -18.61
C ALA A 17 16.02 9.48 -18.50
N CYS A 18 16.23 8.19 -18.86
CA CYS A 18 15.33 7.12 -18.43
C CYS A 18 15.37 7.11 -16.90
N LEU A 19 14.29 7.55 -16.27
CA LEU A 19 14.00 7.24 -14.88
C LEU A 19 13.65 5.76 -14.87
N ASP A 20 14.60 4.91 -14.51
CA ASP A 20 14.33 3.53 -14.18
C ASP A 20 13.36 3.54 -12.98
N LEU A 21 12.08 3.23 -13.23
CA LEU A 21 11.09 2.95 -12.20
C LEU A 21 11.52 1.64 -11.53
N TYR A 22 12.38 1.76 -10.53
CA TYR A 22 12.80 0.62 -9.71
C TYR A 22 11.64 0.25 -8.79
N SER A 23 11.06 -0.92 -9.01
CA SER A 23 10.04 -1.51 -8.12
C SER A 23 10.73 -2.07 -6.88
N GLU A 24 10.26 -1.70 -5.70
CA GLU A 24 10.77 -2.16 -4.42
C GLU A 24 9.85 -3.24 -3.83
N THR A 25 10.44 -4.16 -3.04
CA THR A 25 9.68 -5.15 -2.28
C THR A 25 9.73 -4.82 -0.80
N HIS A 26 8.57 -4.56 -0.22
CA HIS A 26 8.37 -4.29 1.19
C HIS A 26 7.87 -5.56 1.91
N THR A 27 8.17 -5.68 3.20
CA THR A 27 7.69 -6.81 4.00
C THR A 27 6.80 -6.32 5.13
N VAL A 28 5.63 -6.95 5.27
CA VAL A 28 4.71 -6.78 6.40
C VAL A 28 4.59 -8.13 7.11
N LYS A 29 4.95 -8.18 8.38
CA LYS A 29 4.82 -9.40 9.19
C LYS A 29 3.41 -9.52 9.77
N MET A 30 2.87 -10.73 9.80
CA MET A 30 1.62 -11.08 10.47
C MET A 30 1.95 -11.71 11.81
N LEU A 31 1.55 -11.06 12.92
CA LEU A 31 2.03 -11.38 14.26
C LEU A 31 0.89 -11.52 15.28
N ASN A 32 1.04 -12.51 16.16
CA ASN A 32 0.22 -12.62 17.38
C ASN A 32 0.49 -11.46 18.34
N GLN A 33 1.77 -11.05 18.45
CA GLN A 33 2.25 -9.96 19.30
C GLN A 33 3.33 -9.17 18.56
N GLY A 34 3.14 -7.87 18.41
CA GLY A 34 4.11 -6.95 17.85
C GLY A 34 4.31 -5.72 18.74
N ALA A 35 5.01 -4.72 18.23
CA ALA A 35 5.33 -3.49 18.98
C ALA A 35 4.07 -2.69 19.38
N THR A 36 2.99 -2.77 18.59
CA THR A 36 1.75 -2.01 18.80
C THR A 36 0.64 -2.84 19.47
N GLY A 37 0.96 -4.01 20.01
CA GLY A 37 0.02 -4.86 20.74
C GLY A 37 -0.20 -6.24 20.12
N VAL A 38 -1.35 -6.84 20.43
CA VAL A 38 -1.73 -8.19 19.96
C VAL A 38 -2.44 -8.12 18.61
N MET A 39 -2.34 -9.22 17.85
CA MET A 39 -2.98 -9.40 16.54
C MET A 39 -2.71 -8.19 15.64
N VAL A 40 -1.49 -8.11 15.11
CA VAL A 40 -1.00 -6.95 14.34
C VAL A 40 -0.32 -7.35 13.04
N PHE A 41 -0.41 -6.47 12.06
CA PHE A 41 0.53 -6.38 10.97
C PHE A 41 1.68 -5.45 11.36
N GLU A 42 2.91 -5.76 10.97
CA GLU A 42 4.07 -4.94 11.32
C GLU A 42 5.03 -4.80 10.13
N PRO A 43 5.17 -3.57 9.59
CA PRO A 43 4.41 -2.36 9.89
C PRO A 43 2.95 -2.46 9.41
N ALA A 44 2.02 -1.81 10.13
CA ALA A 44 0.60 -1.80 9.76
C ALA A 44 0.22 -0.66 8.81
N PHE A 45 1.07 0.36 8.69
CA PHE A 45 0.97 1.43 7.71
C PHE A 45 2.24 1.49 6.87
N LEU A 46 2.06 1.54 5.55
CA LEU A 46 3.13 1.75 4.57
C LEU A 46 2.72 2.85 3.58
N LYS A 47 3.69 3.68 3.19
CA LYS A 47 3.63 4.48 1.97
C LYS A 47 4.64 3.92 0.98
N ILE A 48 4.18 3.56 -0.21
CA ILE A 48 4.97 2.89 -1.24
C ILE A 48 4.75 3.56 -2.60
N ASN A 49 5.59 3.25 -3.57
CA ASN A 49 5.43 3.73 -4.94
C ASN A 49 4.52 2.82 -5.77
N VAL A 50 3.96 3.36 -6.84
CA VAL A 50 3.26 2.57 -7.85
C VAL A 50 4.24 1.56 -8.47
N GLY A 51 3.82 0.30 -8.58
CA GLY A 51 4.63 -0.81 -9.06
C GLY A 51 5.38 -1.57 -7.97
N ASP A 52 5.42 -1.05 -6.73
CA ASP A 52 6.02 -1.78 -5.61
C ASP A 52 5.22 -3.02 -5.23
N THR A 53 5.91 -3.98 -4.62
CA THR A 53 5.32 -5.22 -4.12
C THR A 53 5.38 -5.25 -2.59
N VAL A 54 4.29 -5.66 -1.95
CA VAL A 54 4.28 -5.96 -0.51
C VAL A 54 4.13 -7.45 -0.31
N THR A 55 5.09 -8.05 0.41
CA THR A 55 5.04 -9.43 0.87
C THR A 55 4.52 -9.46 2.30
N PHE A 56 3.32 -10.01 2.49
CA PHE A 56 2.75 -10.28 3.80
C PHE A 56 3.29 -11.63 4.30
N LYS A 57 4.16 -11.56 5.29
CA LYS A 57 4.90 -12.70 5.86
C LYS A 57 4.08 -13.35 6.96
N SER A 58 3.77 -14.66 6.85
CA SER A 58 3.20 -15.45 7.93
C SER A 58 4.27 -15.77 8.97
N ALA A 59 4.65 -14.76 9.77
CA ALA A 59 5.65 -14.93 10.84
C ALA A 59 5.08 -15.77 11.99
N ASP A 60 3.81 -15.55 12.33
CA ASP A 60 3.05 -16.43 13.22
C ASP A 60 1.95 -17.15 12.43
N ALA A 61 1.50 -18.31 12.93
CA ALA A 61 0.46 -19.11 12.30
C ALA A 61 -0.94 -18.50 12.47
N ALA A 62 -1.90 -19.01 11.69
CA ALA A 62 -3.32 -18.66 11.72
C ALA A 62 -3.67 -17.21 11.28
N HIS A 63 -2.76 -16.57 10.56
CA HIS A 63 -3.01 -15.27 9.93
C HIS A 63 -3.08 -15.37 8.42
N ASN A 64 -3.76 -14.40 7.80
CA ASN A 64 -3.71 -14.11 6.37
C ASN A 64 -3.71 -12.60 6.15
N SER A 65 -3.49 -12.17 4.91
CA SER A 65 -3.77 -10.82 4.46
C SER A 65 -4.84 -10.86 3.39
N ALA A 66 -5.87 -10.03 3.54
CA ALA A 66 -6.94 -9.85 2.56
C ALA A 66 -7.30 -8.36 2.46
N SER A 67 -7.59 -7.87 1.26
CA SER A 67 -8.12 -6.53 1.08
C SER A 67 -9.50 -6.39 1.75
N ILE A 68 -9.78 -5.22 2.33
CA ILE A 68 -11.12 -4.90 2.85
C ILE A 68 -11.99 -4.45 1.67
N PRO A 69 -13.15 -5.10 1.42
CA PRO A 69 -14.05 -4.69 0.35
C PRO A 69 -14.45 -3.22 0.45
N GLY A 70 -14.31 -2.48 -0.64
CA GLY A 70 -14.60 -1.04 -0.69
C GLY A 70 -13.50 -0.12 -0.15
N MET A 71 -12.41 -0.65 0.41
CA MET A 71 -11.26 0.13 0.86
C MET A 71 -10.04 0.00 -0.08
N ILE A 72 -10.27 -0.26 -1.35
CA ILE A 72 -9.22 -0.23 -2.39
C ILE A 72 -9.64 0.72 -3.51
N PRO A 73 -8.70 1.29 -4.28
CA PRO A 73 -9.02 2.17 -5.40
C PRO A 73 -9.84 1.46 -6.47
N SER A 74 -10.63 2.23 -7.22
CA SER A 74 -11.36 1.71 -8.38
C SER A 74 -10.38 1.12 -9.40
N GLY A 75 -10.70 -0.06 -9.92
CA GLY A 75 -9.85 -0.80 -10.86
C GLY A 75 -8.72 -1.62 -10.24
N ALA A 76 -8.44 -1.46 -8.94
CA ALA A 76 -7.48 -2.30 -8.24
C ALA A 76 -8.03 -3.73 -8.04
N SER A 77 -7.15 -4.72 -8.15
CA SER A 77 -7.51 -6.12 -7.89
C SER A 77 -7.55 -6.41 -6.39
N PRO A 78 -8.63 -6.99 -5.87
CA PRO A 78 -8.67 -7.46 -4.49
C PRO A 78 -7.77 -8.69 -4.31
N TRP A 79 -7.28 -8.90 -3.08
CA TRP A 79 -6.54 -10.12 -2.75
C TRP A 79 -7.12 -10.79 -1.51
N ASN A 80 -6.85 -12.10 -1.38
CA ASN A 80 -7.22 -12.89 -0.21
C ASN A 80 -6.22 -14.05 -0.06
N GLY A 81 -5.24 -13.87 0.82
CA GLY A 81 -4.22 -14.88 1.12
C GLY A 81 -4.77 -16.06 1.91
N GLN A 82 -4.12 -17.21 1.75
CA GLN A 82 -4.41 -18.41 2.56
C GLN A 82 -3.87 -18.25 3.98
N LEU A 83 -4.51 -18.91 4.95
CA LEU A 83 -4.05 -18.93 6.34
C LEU A 83 -2.66 -19.57 6.45
N SER A 84 -1.82 -18.97 7.29
CA SER A 84 -0.45 -19.43 7.57
C SER A 84 0.44 -19.51 6.31
N ARG A 85 0.17 -18.69 5.32
CA ARG A 85 0.95 -18.59 4.08
C ARG A 85 1.34 -17.13 3.79
N ASP A 86 2.55 -16.98 3.23
CA ASP A 86 2.96 -15.71 2.67
C ASP A 86 2.12 -15.41 1.43
N ILE A 87 1.86 -14.12 1.20
CA ILE A 87 1.28 -13.62 -0.05
C ILE A 87 2.01 -12.35 -0.46
N SER A 88 2.34 -12.23 -1.75
CA SER A 88 2.89 -11.01 -2.34
C SER A 88 1.86 -10.36 -3.25
N VAL A 89 1.71 -9.04 -3.11
CA VAL A 89 0.77 -8.23 -3.89
C VAL A 89 1.54 -7.07 -4.49
N THR A 90 1.45 -6.90 -5.81
CA THR A 90 2.00 -5.74 -6.52
C THR A 90 0.93 -4.67 -6.70
N PHE A 91 1.27 -3.42 -6.39
CA PHE A 91 0.33 -2.29 -6.35
C PHE A 91 0.51 -1.39 -7.57
N GLU A 92 -0.25 -1.67 -8.63
CA GLU A 92 -0.18 -0.96 -9.91
C GLU A 92 -1.03 0.32 -9.97
N ILE A 93 -2.02 0.45 -9.09
CA ILE A 93 -2.95 1.58 -9.09
C ILE A 93 -2.69 2.44 -7.86
N PRO A 94 -2.46 3.76 -8.02
CA PRO A 94 -2.26 4.65 -6.88
C PRO A 94 -3.54 4.80 -6.06
N GLY A 95 -3.39 5.09 -4.76
CA GLY A 95 -4.49 5.32 -3.84
C GLY A 95 -4.33 4.64 -2.49
N VAL A 96 -5.41 4.60 -1.73
CA VAL A 96 -5.47 4.07 -0.37
C VAL A 96 -6.05 2.66 -0.37
N TYR A 97 -5.34 1.73 0.27
CA TYR A 97 -5.71 0.33 0.38
C TYR A 97 -5.83 -0.07 1.86
N GLY A 98 -7.04 -0.48 2.28
CA GLY A 98 -7.26 -1.11 3.58
C GLY A 98 -7.17 -2.62 3.47
N TYR A 99 -6.55 -3.27 4.46
CA TYR A 99 -6.44 -4.73 4.52
C TYR A 99 -6.62 -5.27 5.93
N GLN A 100 -6.91 -6.55 6.04
CA GLN A 100 -7.27 -7.23 7.27
C GLN A 100 -6.68 -8.64 7.34
N CYS A 101 -6.59 -9.18 8.54
CA CYS A 101 -6.53 -10.61 8.78
C CYS A 101 -7.96 -11.13 8.97
N THR A 102 -8.44 -12.01 8.09
CA THR A 102 -9.84 -12.44 8.08
C THR A 102 -10.29 -13.04 9.42
N PRO A 103 -9.57 -14.00 10.05
CA PRO A 103 -10.01 -14.57 11.33
C PRO A 103 -9.89 -13.60 12.52
N HIS A 104 -9.05 -12.57 12.43
CA HIS A 104 -8.80 -11.64 13.53
C HIS A 104 -9.30 -10.19 13.25
N ALA A 105 -10.15 -10.02 12.23
CA ALA A 105 -10.72 -8.70 11.89
C ALA A 105 -11.42 -8.05 13.08
N MET A 106 -12.21 -8.83 13.83
CA MET A 106 -12.90 -8.32 15.03
C MET A 106 -11.95 -7.86 16.15
N MET A 107 -10.69 -8.31 16.15
CA MET A 107 -9.65 -7.84 17.06
C MET A 107 -8.89 -6.61 16.51
N ALA A 108 -9.38 -6.04 15.40
CA ALA A 108 -8.76 -4.96 14.66
C ALA A 108 -7.35 -5.32 14.15
N MET A 109 -7.15 -6.56 13.69
CA MET A 109 -5.95 -6.92 12.94
C MET A 109 -6.09 -6.41 11.51
N VAL A 110 -5.72 -5.15 11.32
CA VAL A 110 -5.90 -4.37 10.09
C VAL A 110 -4.64 -3.58 9.76
N GLY A 111 -4.54 -3.11 8.53
CA GLY A 111 -3.50 -2.20 8.10
C GLY A 111 -3.95 -1.34 6.91
N VAL A 112 -3.12 -0.36 6.56
CA VAL A 112 -3.36 0.58 5.47
C VAL A 112 -2.09 0.75 4.66
N ILE A 113 -2.22 0.73 3.34
CA ILE A 113 -1.14 1.07 2.40
C ILE A 113 -1.58 2.28 1.59
N GLN A 114 -0.72 3.30 1.54
CA GLN A 114 -0.83 4.42 0.60
C GLN A 114 0.12 4.15 -0.56
N VAL A 115 -0.41 4.09 -1.78
CA VAL A 115 0.35 3.87 -3.01
C VAL A 115 0.44 5.19 -3.77
N GLY A 116 1.67 5.70 -3.92
CA GLY A 116 1.91 7.02 -4.51
C GLY A 116 1.33 8.16 -3.65
N ASP A 117 1.06 9.29 -4.31
CA ASP A 117 0.51 10.49 -3.68
C ASP A 117 -1.00 10.68 -3.94
N ASP A 118 -1.63 9.78 -4.70
CA ASP A 118 -3.07 9.83 -4.92
C ASP A 118 -3.81 9.33 -3.67
N ASN A 119 -4.66 10.17 -3.13
CA ASN A 119 -5.55 9.85 -2.01
C ASN A 119 -7.03 10.10 -2.37
N SER A 120 -7.37 10.13 -3.67
CA SER A 120 -8.71 10.45 -4.16
C SER A 120 -9.81 9.55 -3.61
N ASN A 121 -9.49 8.30 -3.24
CA ASN A 121 -10.42 7.35 -2.63
C ASN A 121 -10.45 7.39 -1.10
N ILE A 122 -9.74 8.33 -0.43
CA ILE A 122 -9.63 8.36 1.04
C ILE A 122 -10.98 8.50 1.73
N GLU A 123 -11.87 9.35 1.22
CA GLU A 123 -13.19 9.54 1.83
C GLU A 123 -14.06 8.28 1.71
N THR A 124 -13.99 7.57 0.58
CA THR A 124 -14.64 6.28 0.42
C THR A 124 -14.08 5.25 1.40
N ALA A 125 -12.75 5.17 1.53
CA ALA A 125 -12.09 4.28 2.48
C ALA A 125 -12.48 4.59 3.93
N LYS A 126 -12.55 5.86 4.33
CA LYS A 126 -13.01 6.28 5.66
C LYS A 126 -14.48 5.90 5.93
N ASN A 127 -15.37 6.09 4.95
CA ASN A 127 -16.77 5.72 5.08
C ASN A 127 -16.94 4.21 5.28
N VAL A 128 -16.19 3.39 4.52
CA VAL A 128 -16.17 1.93 4.73
C VAL A 128 -15.59 1.58 6.10
N ALA A 129 -14.50 2.25 6.52
CA ALA A 129 -13.87 2.02 7.81
C ALA A 129 -14.82 2.26 8.98
N VAL A 130 -15.71 3.28 8.91
CA VAL A 130 -16.74 3.53 9.93
C VAL A 130 -17.64 2.31 10.14
N GLN A 131 -18.10 1.70 9.04
CA GLN A 131 -18.93 0.50 9.09
C GLN A 131 -18.13 -0.72 9.55
N PHE A 132 -16.93 -0.88 9.01
CA PHE A 132 -16.09 -2.04 9.29
C PHE A 132 -15.66 -2.11 10.76
N LYS A 133 -15.20 -0.99 11.33
CA LYS A 133 -14.77 -0.95 12.74
C LYS A 133 -15.90 -1.14 13.75
N SER A 134 -17.18 -1.02 13.35
CA SER A 134 -18.31 -1.34 14.23
C SER A 134 -18.33 -2.82 14.64
N THR A 135 -17.62 -3.68 13.90
CA THR A 135 -17.44 -5.10 14.22
C THR A 135 -16.30 -5.37 15.20
N PHE A 136 -15.47 -4.36 15.52
CA PHE A 136 -14.31 -4.55 16.39
C PHE A 136 -14.73 -4.67 17.85
N VAL A 137 -14.22 -5.71 18.51
CA VAL A 137 -14.42 -5.94 19.96
C VAL A 137 -13.30 -5.35 20.80
N MET A 138 -12.18 -4.96 20.18
CA MET A 138 -11.04 -4.30 20.81
C MET A 138 -10.30 -3.41 19.81
N ASN A 139 -9.43 -2.52 20.29
CA ASN A 139 -8.58 -1.64 19.47
C ASN A 139 -9.37 -0.82 18.44
N GLN A 140 -10.52 -0.27 18.82
CA GLN A 140 -11.50 0.35 17.91
C GLN A 140 -10.97 1.58 17.17
N THR A 141 -9.90 2.23 17.67
CA THR A 141 -9.27 3.40 17.05
C THR A 141 -8.17 3.05 16.06
N ARG A 142 -7.69 1.81 16.06
CA ARG A 142 -6.49 1.39 15.31
C ARG A 142 -6.57 1.70 13.82
N LEU A 143 -7.70 1.42 13.17
CA LEU A 143 -7.88 1.70 11.75
C LEU A 143 -7.89 3.21 11.46
N ASP A 144 -8.53 4.02 12.33
CA ASP A 144 -8.54 5.48 12.21
C ASP A 144 -7.13 6.07 12.35
N GLU A 145 -6.34 5.54 13.29
CA GLU A 145 -4.94 5.95 13.50
C GLU A 145 -4.06 5.68 12.27
N TYR A 146 -4.33 4.59 11.53
CA TYR A 146 -3.59 4.31 10.30
C TYR A 146 -4.07 5.18 9.14
N LEU A 147 -5.37 5.41 9.00
CA LEU A 147 -5.93 6.31 7.99
C LEU A 147 -5.50 7.76 8.20
N ALA A 148 -5.27 8.19 9.44
CA ALA A 148 -4.78 9.53 9.77
C ALA A 148 -3.32 9.79 9.32
N LYS A 149 -2.57 8.75 8.95
CA LYS A 149 -1.18 8.87 8.44
C LYS A 149 -1.12 9.16 6.93
N ILE A 150 -2.26 9.08 6.23
CA ILE A 150 -2.34 9.39 4.81
C ILE A 150 -2.08 10.89 4.60
N ASN A 151 -1.19 11.22 3.66
CA ASN A 151 -0.78 12.59 3.34
C ASN A 151 -0.67 12.84 1.83
#